data_a3d0abf0609ffc5f072c223fc961c216
#
_entry.id   a3d0abf0609ffc5f072c223fc961c216
#
_cell.length_a   1.000
_cell.length_b   1.000
_cell.length_c   1.000
_cell.angle_alpha   90.00
_cell.angle_beta   90.00
_cell.angle_gamma   90.00
#
_symmetry.space_group_name_H-M   'P 1'
#
loop_
_entity.id
_entity.type
_entity.pdbx_description
1 polymer ?
#
loop_
_entity_poly.entity_id
_entity_poly.type
_entity_poly.pdbx_seq_one_letter_code
_entity_poly.pdbx_strand_id
1 'polypeptide(L)'
;LYVHERVKAEGYPVEIINGIPSFCAVSAKLKEGLVNRSQKLFVIPASYQEDTMPAEEGTYVYMKAGRKTGELAGAIQKSGETFVMVENCGMDGERIIRNREEIPERPSYYSMVIVKKEETKKQAAKAAE
;
A
#
# COMPACT_ATOMS: atom_id res chain seq x y z
N LEU A 1 5.48 -19.40 0.04
CA LEU A 1 5.38 -20.69 -0.66
C LEU A 1 6.71 -21.41 -0.84
N TYR A 2 7.82 -20.70 -0.88
CA TYR A 2 9.17 -21.29 -1.02
C TYR A 2 9.45 -22.42 -0.01
N VAL A 3 9.15 -22.19 1.26
CA VAL A 3 9.34 -23.22 2.31
C VAL A 3 8.41 -24.40 2.09
N HIS A 4 7.15 -24.15 1.76
CA HIS A 4 6.16 -25.16 1.45
C HIS A 4 6.62 -26.10 0.33
N GLU A 5 7.08 -25.57 -0.79
CA GLU A 5 7.54 -26.35 -1.92
C GLU A 5 8.74 -27.23 -1.57
N ARG A 6 9.70 -26.68 -0.81
CA ARG A 6 10.88 -27.42 -0.37
C ARG A 6 10.54 -28.55 0.59
N VAL A 7 9.71 -28.30 1.58
CA VAL A 7 9.30 -29.33 2.54
C VAL A 7 8.48 -30.43 1.85
N LYS A 8 7.60 -30.07 0.92
CA LYS A 8 6.86 -31.04 0.10
C LYS A 8 7.78 -31.90 -0.74
N ALA A 9 8.82 -31.33 -1.34
CA ALA A 9 9.80 -32.06 -2.14
C ALA A 9 10.60 -33.08 -1.30
N GLU A 10 10.77 -32.86 0.00
CA GLU A 10 11.39 -33.78 0.95
C GLU A 10 10.45 -34.92 1.41
N GLY A 11 9.23 -34.97 0.90
CA GLY A 11 8.25 -36.01 1.18
C GLY A 11 7.39 -35.82 2.44
N TYR A 12 7.46 -34.65 3.08
CA TYR A 12 6.62 -34.34 4.22
C TYR A 12 5.22 -33.88 3.80
N PRO A 13 4.17 -34.26 4.55
CA PRO A 13 2.84 -33.68 4.35
C PRO A 13 2.88 -32.19 4.73
N VAL A 14 2.29 -31.34 3.90
CA VAL A 14 2.27 -29.89 4.11
C VAL A 14 0.88 -29.33 3.87
N GLU A 15 0.53 -28.31 4.64
CA GLU A 15 -0.73 -27.57 4.53
C GLU A 15 -0.44 -26.09 4.50
N ILE A 16 -1.21 -25.33 3.73
CA ILE A 16 -1.17 -23.88 3.69
C ILE A 16 -2.41 -23.36 4.40
N ILE A 17 -2.21 -22.69 5.52
CA ILE A 17 -3.28 -22.02 6.25
C ILE A 17 -3.31 -20.57 5.80
N ASN A 18 -4.47 -20.10 5.34
CA ASN A 18 -4.64 -18.73 4.94
C ASN A 18 -4.57 -17.77 6.13
N GLY A 19 -4.30 -16.53 5.83
CA GLY A 19 -4.26 -15.44 6.81
C GLY A 19 -4.86 -14.16 6.25
N ILE A 20 -4.90 -13.12 7.08
CA ILE A 20 -5.33 -11.78 6.68
C ILE A 20 -4.10 -11.00 6.19
N PRO A 21 -4.08 -10.53 4.94
CA PRO A 21 -3.01 -9.66 4.46
C PRO A 21 -2.96 -8.36 5.24
N SER A 22 -1.76 -7.80 5.42
CA SER A 22 -1.57 -6.57 6.19
C SER A 22 -2.36 -5.38 5.64
N PHE A 23 -2.51 -5.26 4.33
CA PHE A 23 -3.30 -4.18 3.73
C PHE A 23 -4.81 -4.31 4.01
N CYS A 24 -5.33 -5.52 4.20
CA CYS A 24 -6.71 -5.72 4.68
C CYS A 24 -6.86 -5.32 6.14
N ALA A 25 -5.88 -5.63 6.98
CA ALA A 25 -5.88 -5.22 8.38
C ALA A 25 -5.82 -3.69 8.51
N VAL A 26 -5.00 -3.03 7.68
CA VAL A 26 -4.91 -1.56 7.62
C VAL A 26 -6.24 -0.95 7.16
N SER A 27 -6.86 -1.48 6.11
CA SER A 27 -8.18 -1.04 5.64
C SER A 27 -9.23 -1.11 6.74
N ALA A 28 -9.28 -2.21 7.49
CA ALA A 28 -10.18 -2.37 8.62
C ALA A 28 -9.89 -1.35 9.74
N LYS A 29 -8.63 -1.10 10.05
CA LYS A 29 -8.22 -0.12 11.06
C LYS A 29 -8.62 1.31 10.68
N LEU A 30 -8.43 1.68 9.43
CA LEU A 30 -8.82 2.99 8.90
C LEU A 30 -10.34 3.12 8.71
N LYS A 31 -11.07 1.99 8.70
CA LYS A 31 -12.51 1.93 8.33
C LYS A 31 -12.76 2.48 6.92
N GLU A 32 -11.82 2.26 6.03
CA GLU A 32 -11.85 2.72 4.65
C GLU A 32 -11.69 1.52 3.71
N GLY A 33 -12.58 1.40 2.72
CA GLY A 33 -12.42 0.40 1.65
C GLY A 33 -11.18 0.67 0.80
N LEU A 34 -10.53 -0.40 0.34
CA LEU A 34 -9.34 -0.26 -0.52
C LEU A 34 -9.72 0.23 -1.92
N VAL A 35 -10.77 -0.31 -2.49
CA VAL A 35 -11.23 0.03 -3.85
C VAL A 35 -12.73 0.22 -3.88
N ASN A 36 -13.20 1.02 -4.83
CA ASN A 36 -14.61 1.21 -5.12
C ASN A 36 -14.95 0.56 -6.47
N ARG A 37 -16.05 -0.19 -6.53
CA ARG A 37 -16.58 -0.79 -7.77
C ARG A 37 -15.51 -1.56 -8.55
N SER A 38 -15.22 -1.12 -9.77
CA SER A 38 -14.29 -1.75 -10.71
C SER A 38 -12.85 -1.21 -10.65
N GLN A 39 -12.54 -0.38 -9.66
CA GLN A 39 -11.18 0.13 -9.49
C GLN A 39 -10.19 -1.01 -9.26
N LYS A 40 -8.99 -0.85 -9.77
CA LYS A 40 -7.91 -1.81 -9.60
C LYS A 40 -7.17 -1.60 -8.27
N LEU A 41 -6.69 -2.70 -7.71
CA LEU A 41 -5.81 -2.71 -6.56
C LEU A 41 -4.41 -3.18 -6.98
N PHE A 42 -3.41 -2.34 -6.75
CA PHE A 42 -2.01 -2.64 -7.01
C PHE A 42 -1.28 -2.82 -5.68
N VAL A 43 -0.69 -3.99 -5.47
CA VAL A 43 0.14 -4.28 -4.28
C VAL A 43 1.59 -4.36 -4.73
N ILE A 44 2.40 -3.41 -4.28
CA ILE A 44 3.75 -3.18 -4.80
C ILE A 44 4.74 -3.15 -3.64
N PRO A 45 5.86 -3.90 -3.69
CA PRO A 45 6.97 -3.66 -2.78
C PRO A 45 7.56 -2.27 -3.06
N ALA A 46 7.69 -1.43 -2.02
CA ALA A 46 8.12 -0.04 -2.19
C ALA A 46 9.52 0.10 -2.79
N SER A 47 10.36 -0.93 -2.68
CA SER A 47 11.69 -0.97 -3.32
C SER A 47 11.64 -0.95 -4.86
N TYR A 48 10.50 -1.26 -5.45
CA TYR A 48 10.29 -1.24 -6.91
C TYR A 48 9.51 0.00 -7.38
N GLN A 49 9.26 0.95 -6.48
CA GLN A 49 8.63 2.21 -6.85
C GLN A 49 9.63 3.10 -7.60
N GLU A 50 9.21 3.60 -8.74
CA GLU A 50 9.92 4.63 -9.50
C GLU A 50 9.70 6.02 -8.87
N ASP A 51 10.48 7.01 -9.30
CA ASP A 51 10.42 8.39 -8.79
C ASP A 51 9.12 9.13 -9.14
N THR A 52 8.28 8.53 -9.98
CA THR A 52 7.00 9.08 -10.40
C THR A 52 5.87 8.11 -10.09
N MET A 53 4.71 8.67 -9.75
CA MET A 53 3.51 7.85 -9.56
C MET A 53 3.00 7.29 -10.89
N PRO A 54 2.53 6.03 -10.91
CA PRO A 54 1.91 5.44 -12.09
C PRO A 54 0.74 6.28 -12.60
N ALA A 55 0.53 6.30 -13.91
CA ALA A 55 -0.54 7.06 -14.55
C ALA A 55 -1.92 6.41 -14.37
N GLU A 56 -1.96 5.10 -14.20
CA GLU A 56 -3.21 4.33 -14.13
C GLU A 56 -4.01 4.64 -12.85
N GLU A 57 -5.31 4.74 -13.00
CA GLU A 57 -6.27 4.90 -11.91
C GLU A 57 -6.35 3.63 -11.05
N GLY A 58 -6.54 3.81 -9.75
CA GLY A 58 -6.68 2.71 -8.81
C GLY A 58 -6.11 3.01 -7.43
N THR A 59 -6.10 2.00 -6.59
CA THR A 59 -5.48 2.06 -5.27
C THR A 59 -4.12 1.38 -5.29
N TYR A 60 -3.10 2.10 -4.87
CA TYR A 60 -1.72 1.61 -4.79
C TYR A 60 -1.35 1.36 -3.33
N VAL A 61 -1.01 0.12 -3.02
CA VAL A 61 -0.55 -0.30 -1.69
C VAL A 61 0.94 -0.59 -1.77
N TYR A 62 1.74 0.28 -1.17
CA TYR A 62 3.19 0.12 -1.10
C TYR A 62 3.58 -0.58 0.19
N MET A 63 4.04 -1.82 0.04
CA MET A 63 4.46 -2.69 1.14
C MET A 63 5.93 -2.47 1.48
N LYS A 64 6.31 -2.66 2.74
CA LYS A 64 7.70 -2.52 3.22
C LYS A 64 8.29 -1.15 2.90
N ALA A 65 7.51 -0.10 3.09
CA ALA A 65 7.85 1.25 2.68
C ALA A 65 8.93 1.92 3.53
N GLY A 66 9.26 1.39 4.71
CA GLY A 66 10.07 2.06 5.73
C GLY A 66 11.24 2.90 5.23
N ARG A 67 12.17 2.31 4.47
CA ARG A 67 13.34 3.03 3.94
C ARG A 67 13.04 3.97 2.79
N LYS A 68 11.96 3.71 2.04
CA LYS A 68 11.57 4.45 0.84
C LYS A 68 10.43 5.43 1.07
N THR A 69 9.94 5.53 2.29
CA THR A 69 8.75 6.35 2.61
C THR A 69 8.92 7.81 2.23
N GLY A 70 10.08 8.41 2.50
CA GLY A 70 10.34 9.81 2.17
C GLY A 70 10.33 10.09 0.66
N GLU A 71 10.97 9.22 -0.12
CA GLU A 71 11.00 9.31 -1.59
C GLU A 71 9.61 9.10 -2.17
N LEU A 72 8.89 8.09 -1.68
CA LEU A 72 7.53 7.78 -2.09
C LEU A 72 6.57 8.94 -1.78
N ALA A 73 6.62 9.50 -0.57
CA ALA A 73 5.80 10.65 -0.19
C ALA A 73 6.11 11.88 -1.07
N GLY A 74 7.37 12.08 -1.45
CA GLY A 74 7.77 13.10 -2.41
C GLY A 74 7.15 12.91 -3.80
N ALA A 75 7.17 11.69 -4.33
CA ALA A 75 6.58 11.36 -5.61
C ALA A 75 5.04 11.55 -5.58
N ILE A 76 4.38 11.13 -4.51
CA ILE A 76 2.94 11.32 -4.32
C ILE A 76 2.59 12.80 -4.31
N GLN A 77 3.33 13.60 -3.56
CA GLN A 77 3.10 15.05 -3.48
C GLN A 77 3.25 15.74 -4.83
N LYS A 78 4.25 15.37 -5.63
CA LYS A 78 4.46 15.89 -6.99
C LYS A 78 3.30 15.53 -7.93
N SER A 79 2.66 14.39 -7.73
CA SER A 79 1.52 13.94 -8.54
C SER A 79 0.20 14.60 -8.14
N GLY A 80 0.15 15.31 -6.99
CA GLY A 80 -1.07 15.91 -6.45
C GLY A 80 -2.01 14.93 -5.75
N GLU A 81 -1.56 13.69 -5.55
CA GLU A 81 -2.32 12.66 -4.84
C GLU A 81 -2.14 12.77 -3.33
N THR A 82 -3.09 12.21 -2.60
CA THR A 82 -3.02 12.08 -1.15
C THR A 82 -2.65 10.66 -0.75
N PHE A 83 -2.06 10.51 0.42
CA PHE A 83 -1.67 9.21 0.95
C PHE A 83 -2.06 9.03 2.42
N VAL A 84 -2.08 7.80 2.85
CA VAL A 84 -2.04 7.43 4.25
C VAL A 84 -0.91 6.42 4.46
N MET A 85 -0.06 6.69 5.45
CA MET A 85 0.96 5.77 5.91
C MET A 85 0.52 5.19 7.24
N VAL A 86 0.65 3.89 7.39
CA VAL A 86 0.38 3.21 8.65
C VAL A 86 1.62 2.42 9.06
N GLU A 87 2.14 2.73 10.23
CA GLU A 87 3.22 1.99 10.88
C GLU A 87 2.66 1.07 11.95
N ASN A 88 3.23 -0.12 12.06
CA ASN A 88 2.96 -1.07 13.14
C ASN A 88 1.47 -1.32 13.38
N CYS A 89 0.68 -1.49 12.33
CA CYS A 89 -0.75 -1.70 12.42
C CYS A 89 -1.07 -2.91 13.33
N GLY A 90 -1.87 -2.67 14.37
CA GLY A 90 -2.24 -3.69 15.37
C GLY A 90 -1.13 -4.07 16.35
N MET A 91 -0.03 -3.33 16.37
CA MET A 91 1.12 -3.54 17.24
C MET A 91 1.34 -2.34 18.15
N ASP A 92 2.20 -2.49 19.16
CA ASP A 92 2.66 -1.35 19.94
C ASP A 92 3.40 -0.36 19.04
N GLY A 93 3.16 0.94 19.27
CA GLY A 93 3.72 1.98 18.43
C GLY A 93 2.98 2.19 17.11
N GLU A 94 1.73 1.74 16.98
CA GLU A 94 0.89 2.04 15.83
C GLU A 94 0.76 3.54 15.59
N ARG A 95 0.99 3.96 14.35
CA ARG A 95 0.84 5.36 13.93
C ARG A 95 0.15 5.42 12.57
N ILE A 96 -0.77 6.37 12.45
CA ILE A 96 -1.45 6.70 11.19
C ILE A 96 -1.01 8.11 10.79
N ILE A 97 -0.38 8.25 9.63
CA ILE A 97 0.25 9.48 9.15
C ILE A 97 -0.36 9.87 7.82
N ARG A 98 -0.86 11.09 7.73
CA ARG A 98 -1.46 11.63 6.50
C ARG A 98 -0.71 12.85 5.95
N ASN A 99 0.23 13.40 6.71
CA ASN A 99 1.04 14.55 6.34
C ASN A 99 2.51 14.15 6.23
N ARG A 100 3.18 14.68 5.21
CA ARG A 100 4.59 14.37 4.96
C ARG A 100 5.50 14.75 6.12
N GLU A 101 5.22 15.88 6.76
CA GLU A 101 6.02 16.42 7.86
C GLU A 101 6.00 15.52 9.11
N GLU A 102 4.98 14.66 9.22
CA GLU A 102 4.84 13.74 10.36
C GLU A 102 5.57 12.41 10.12
N ILE A 103 6.13 12.19 8.92
CA ILE A 103 6.87 10.97 8.62
C ILE A 103 8.19 10.99 9.42
N PRO A 104 8.45 9.96 10.23
CA PRO A 104 9.69 9.91 11.00
C PRO A 104 10.91 9.76 10.10
N GLU A 105 12.07 10.23 10.54
CA GLU A 105 13.34 10.07 9.82
C GLU A 105 13.70 8.58 9.61
N ARG A 106 13.33 7.74 10.57
CA ARG A 106 13.53 6.29 10.54
C ARG A 106 12.20 5.57 10.72
N PRO A 107 11.42 5.40 9.65
CA PRO A 107 10.18 4.67 9.71
C PRO A 107 10.38 3.21 10.10
N SER A 108 9.37 2.62 10.76
CA SER A 108 9.38 1.20 11.07
C SER A 108 9.46 0.34 9.81
N TYR A 109 10.07 -0.82 9.92
CA TYR A 109 10.03 -1.84 8.86
C TYR A 109 8.59 -2.23 8.51
N TYR A 110 7.70 -2.29 9.49
CA TYR A 110 6.28 -2.58 9.32
C TYR A 110 5.48 -1.34 8.93
N SER A 111 5.87 -0.72 7.82
CA SER A 111 5.24 0.47 7.28
C SER A 111 4.60 0.18 5.94
N MET A 112 3.41 0.73 5.75
CA MET A 112 2.64 0.63 4.53
C MET A 112 2.14 2.00 4.12
N VAL A 113 2.18 2.29 2.83
CA VAL A 113 1.62 3.52 2.26
C VAL A 113 0.52 3.15 1.28
N ILE A 114 -0.64 3.75 1.43
CA ILE A 114 -1.79 3.58 0.54
C ILE A 114 -2.08 4.90 -0.15
N VAL A 115 -2.16 4.85 -1.48
CA VAL A 115 -2.50 5.99 -2.34
C VAL A 115 -3.73 5.64 -3.14
N LYS A 116 -4.75 6.48 -3.07
CA LYS A 116 -5.95 6.36 -3.91
C LYS A 116 -5.87 7.37 -5.04
N LYS A 117 -5.66 6.85 -6.24
CA LYS A 117 -5.65 7.65 -7.46
C LYS A 117 -7.00 7.55 -8.16
N GLU A 118 -7.72 8.66 -8.14
CA GLU A 118 -9.01 8.77 -8.81
C GLU A 118 -8.84 9.36 -10.22
N GLU A 119 -9.82 9.08 -11.08
CA GLU A 119 -9.93 9.68 -12.40
C GLU A 119 -9.92 11.21 -12.28
N THR A 120 -9.03 11.86 -13.00
CA THR A 120 -8.93 13.31 -12.96
C THR A 120 -10.29 13.90 -13.36
N LYS A 121 -10.83 14.81 -12.58
CA LYS A 121 -12.12 15.50 -12.83
C LYS A 121 -12.30 16.07 -14.26
N LYS A 122 -11.21 16.17 -15.04
CA LYS A 122 -11.22 16.53 -16.47
C LYS A 122 -11.84 15.47 -17.39
N GLN A 123 -11.75 14.19 -17.01
CA GLN A 123 -12.38 13.11 -17.80
C GLN A 123 -13.84 12.92 -17.41
N ALA A 124 -14.18 13.11 -16.13
CA ALA A 124 -15.56 13.07 -15.68
C ALA A 124 -16.42 14.19 -16.28
N ALA A 125 -15.87 15.40 -16.48
CA ALA A 125 -16.56 16.51 -17.15
C ALA A 125 -16.79 16.23 -18.64
N LYS A 126 -15.89 15.46 -19.29
CA LYS A 126 -16.01 15.06 -20.70
C LYS A 126 -16.97 13.90 -20.92
N ALA A 127 -17.15 13.05 -19.91
CA ALA A 127 -18.13 11.95 -19.94
C ALA A 127 -19.54 12.40 -19.56
N ALA A 128 -19.71 13.59 -18.97
CA ALA A 128 -21.00 14.20 -18.62
C ALA A 128 -21.59 15.12 -19.73
N GLU A 129 -20.80 15.43 -20.74
CA GLU A 129 -21.24 16.09 -21.97
C GLU A 129 -21.71 15.03 -23.02
#